data_928123a799045b401051311c92baca51
#
_entry.id   928123a799045b401051311c92baca51
#
_cell.length_a   1.000
_cell.length_b   1.000
_cell.length_c   1.000
_cell.angle_alpha   90.00
_cell.angle_beta   90.00
_cell.angle_gamma   90.00
#
_symmetry.space_group_name_H-M   'P 1'
#
loop_
_entity.id
_entity.type
_entity.pdbx_description
1 polymer ?
#
loop_
_entity_poly.entity_id
_entity_poly.type
_entity_poly.pdbx_seq_one_letter_code
_entity_poly.pdbx_strand_id
1 'polypeptide(L)'
;SDSIFRAINIKTGNLIWQYDGVRGYVETKPLITGNKVVFGVWDTFLYALDKNNGNLLWKWTNGIKATHYSPAAVWPVSSHGKVFVVDPERAMTAINLETGKTIWRTKQSMVRESIGISGDGNRIYAKTMQDSVVCYSALVENKSKEIWAANVAFGYEHNPSMLVENSGIVFGSTKNGLIFALDALTGKVLWKHKVGNSLINTVLPIEKKRVLFTAASGETGMIEAP
;
A
#
# COMPACT_ATOMS: atom_id res chain seq x y z
N SER A 1 -20.13 -10.57 -2.37
CA SER A 1 -19.42 -10.20 -3.61
C SER A 1 -19.88 -11.09 -4.73
N ASP A 2 -20.18 -10.53 -5.87
CA ASP A 2 -20.60 -11.24 -7.10
C ASP A 2 -19.41 -11.54 -8.03
N SER A 3 -18.18 -11.30 -7.56
CA SER A 3 -16.93 -11.50 -8.30
C SER A 3 -16.85 -10.72 -9.62
N ILE A 4 -17.53 -9.58 -9.69
CA ILE A 4 -17.49 -8.69 -10.85
C ILE A 4 -16.86 -7.35 -10.45
N PHE A 5 -15.87 -6.90 -11.21
CA PHE A 5 -15.27 -5.58 -11.06
C PHE A 5 -15.93 -4.59 -12.03
N ARG A 6 -16.38 -3.43 -11.54
CA ARG A 6 -17.19 -2.48 -12.31
C ARG A 6 -16.62 -1.08 -12.29
N ALA A 7 -16.74 -0.38 -13.41
CA ALA A 7 -16.62 1.07 -13.48
C ALA A 7 -18.02 1.68 -13.66
N ILE A 8 -18.32 2.65 -12.81
CA ILE A 8 -19.63 3.30 -12.75
C ILE A 8 -19.44 4.81 -12.93
N ASN A 9 -20.27 5.43 -13.73
CA ASN A 9 -20.27 6.88 -13.87
C ASN A 9 -20.78 7.52 -12.57
N ILE A 10 -19.94 8.29 -11.91
CA ILE A 10 -20.23 8.89 -10.60
C ILE A 10 -21.40 9.89 -10.63
N LYS A 11 -21.66 10.52 -11.77
CA LYS A 11 -22.75 11.51 -11.91
C LYS A 11 -24.11 10.88 -12.20
N THR A 12 -24.12 9.79 -12.98
CA THR A 12 -25.37 9.18 -13.46
C THR A 12 -25.68 7.83 -12.80
N GLY A 13 -24.71 7.21 -12.14
CA GLY A 13 -24.83 5.85 -11.61
C GLY A 13 -24.79 4.75 -12.69
N ASN A 14 -24.66 5.10 -13.96
CA ASN A 14 -24.69 4.14 -15.06
C ASN A 14 -23.40 3.30 -15.11
N LEU A 15 -23.54 2.03 -15.46
CA LEU A 15 -22.43 1.15 -15.76
C LEU A 15 -21.67 1.65 -17.00
N ILE A 16 -20.35 1.82 -16.88
CA ILE A 16 -19.46 2.13 -18.00
C ILE A 16 -18.95 0.83 -18.62
N TRP A 17 -18.36 -0.05 -17.76
CA TRP A 17 -17.92 -1.38 -18.13
C TRP A 17 -17.89 -2.31 -16.92
N GLN A 18 -17.82 -3.60 -17.18
CA GLN A 18 -17.60 -4.62 -16.15
C GLN A 18 -16.61 -5.69 -16.63
N TYR A 19 -15.95 -6.30 -15.65
CA TYR A 19 -15.03 -7.42 -15.85
C TYR A 19 -15.39 -8.56 -14.88
N ASP A 20 -15.68 -9.74 -15.41
CA ASP A 20 -16.16 -10.94 -14.70
C ASP A 20 -15.08 -12.01 -14.50
N GLY A 21 -13.84 -11.73 -14.90
CA GLY A 21 -12.72 -12.66 -14.80
C GLY A 21 -12.09 -12.78 -13.41
N VAL A 22 -12.66 -12.13 -12.39
CA VAL A 22 -12.16 -12.14 -10.99
C VAL A 22 -12.68 -13.39 -10.27
N ARG A 23 -11.81 -14.13 -9.58
CA ARG A 23 -12.17 -15.35 -8.86
C ARG A 23 -11.96 -15.24 -7.34
N GLY A 24 -12.27 -14.10 -6.75
CA GLY A 24 -12.09 -13.85 -5.34
C GLY A 24 -12.55 -12.45 -4.94
N TYR A 25 -12.38 -12.12 -3.67
CA TYR A 25 -12.72 -10.81 -3.15
C TYR A 25 -11.64 -9.78 -3.49
N VAL A 26 -12.07 -8.54 -3.72
CA VAL A 26 -11.22 -7.36 -3.83
C VAL A 26 -11.44 -6.54 -2.56
N GLU A 27 -10.43 -6.41 -1.73
CA GLU A 27 -10.53 -5.70 -0.43
C GLU A 27 -9.78 -4.39 -0.41
N THR A 28 -8.99 -4.13 -1.44
CA THR A 28 -8.11 -2.97 -1.48
C THR A 28 -8.63 -1.89 -2.41
N LYS A 29 -8.19 -0.67 -2.16
CA LYS A 29 -8.44 0.44 -3.07
C LYS A 29 -7.72 0.18 -4.40
N PRO A 30 -8.44 0.16 -5.53
CA PRO A 30 -7.81 0.08 -6.84
C PRO A 30 -6.88 1.26 -7.12
N LEU A 31 -5.72 0.98 -7.69
CA LEU A 31 -4.78 1.97 -8.17
C LEU A 31 -5.16 2.40 -9.59
N ILE A 32 -5.36 3.70 -9.79
CA ILE A 32 -5.52 4.28 -11.14
C ILE A 32 -4.18 4.88 -11.54
N THR A 33 -3.59 4.40 -12.65
CA THR A 33 -2.30 4.88 -13.15
C THR A 33 -2.27 4.81 -14.68
N GLY A 34 -2.03 5.95 -15.34
CA GLY A 34 -2.12 6.05 -16.79
C GLY A 34 -3.50 5.63 -17.32
N ASN A 35 -3.50 4.66 -18.22
CA ASN A 35 -4.72 4.05 -18.77
C ASN A 35 -5.14 2.77 -18.04
N LYS A 36 -4.58 2.48 -16.86
CA LYS A 36 -4.78 1.20 -16.16
C LYS A 36 -5.48 1.36 -14.82
N VAL A 37 -6.27 0.34 -14.47
CA VAL A 37 -6.77 0.09 -13.12
C VAL A 37 -6.07 -1.17 -12.60
N VAL A 38 -5.33 -1.05 -11.50
CA VAL A 38 -4.57 -2.16 -10.91
C VAL A 38 -5.14 -2.50 -9.54
N PHE A 39 -5.44 -3.77 -9.29
CA PHE A 39 -6.00 -4.23 -8.01
C PHE A 39 -5.63 -5.68 -7.71
N GLY A 40 -5.50 -6.01 -6.44
CA GLY A 40 -5.24 -7.36 -5.98
C GLY A 40 -6.53 -8.13 -5.66
N VAL A 41 -6.48 -9.43 -5.80
CA VAL A 41 -7.60 -10.34 -5.57
C VAL A 41 -7.19 -11.52 -4.68
N TRP A 42 -8.12 -12.08 -3.94
CA TRP A 42 -7.91 -13.26 -3.09
C TRP A 42 -7.61 -14.55 -3.88
N ASP A 43 -7.73 -14.53 -5.20
CA ASP A 43 -7.27 -15.60 -6.07
C ASP A 43 -5.75 -15.62 -6.30
N THR A 44 -5.01 -14.81 -5.53
CA THR A 44 -3.55 -14.63 -5.56
C THR A 44 -3.00 -13.84 -6.74
N PHE A 45 -3.87 -13.25 -7.55
CA PHE A 45 -3.45 -12.43 -8.68
C PHE A 45 -3.57 -10.92 -8.40
N LEU A 46 -2.65 -10.18 -8.96
CA LEU A 46 -2.77 -8.76 -9.23
C LEU A 46 -3.24 -8.58 -10.67
N TYR A 47 -4.29 -7.82 -10.87
CA TYR A 47 -4.89 -7.56 -12.18
C TYR A 47 -4.58 -6.14 -12.64
N ALA A 48 -4.41 -5.96 -13.95
CA ALA A 48 -4.47 -4.65 -14.59
C ALA A 48 -5.48 -4.70 -15.73
N LEU A 49 -6.47 -3.82 -15.64
CA LEU A 49 -7.49 -3.64 -16.67
C LEU A 49 -7.28 -2.29 -17.37
N ASP A 50 -7.69 -2.19 -18.62
CA ASP A 50 -7.80 -0.90 -19.29
C ASP A 50 -8.91 -0.07 -18.63
N LYS A 51 -8.57 1.13 -18.21
CA LYS A 51 -9.46 2.03 -17.46
C LYS A 51 -10.71 2.43 -18.25
N ASN A 52 -10.64 2.45 -19.58
CA ASN A 52 -11.69 2.98 -20.43
C ASN A 52 -12.73 1.93 -20.80
N ASN A 53 -12.33 0.65 -20.94
CA ASN A 53 -13.19 -0.41 -21.44
C ASN A 53 -13.22 -1.67 -20.59
N GLY A 54 -12.40 -1.78 -19.54
CA GLY A 54 -12.36 -2.93 -18.64
C GLY A 54 -11.65 -4.17 -19.17
N ASN A 55 -11.03 -4.11 -20.35
CA ASN A 55 -10.31 -5.24 -20.91
C ASN A 55 -9.09 -5.61 -20.06
N LEU A 56 -8.85 -6.90 -19.88
CA LEU A 56 -7.66 -7.40 -19.20
C LEU A 56 -6.41 -7.09 -20.03
N LEU A 57 -5.48 -6.34 -19.44
CA LEU A 57 -4.18 -6.04 -20.02
C LEU A 57 -3.14 -7.07 -19.58
N TRP A 58 -3.08 -7.36 -18.30
CA TRP A 58 -2.25 -8.41 -17.73
C TRP A 58 -2.74 -8.84 -16.36
N LYS A 59 -2.29 -10.00 -15.90
CA LYS A 59 -2.37 -10.42 -14.50
C LYS A 59 -1.03 -10.99 -14.04
N TRP A 60 -0.71 -10.74 -12.81
CA TRP A 60 0.55 -11.16 -12.20
C TRP A 60 0.30 -12.03 -10.97
N THR A 61 1.17 -12.99 -10.75
CA THR A 61 1.27 -13.79 -9.51
C THR A 61 2.72 -14.18 -9.28
N ASN A 62 3.11 -14.39 -8.02
CA ASN A 62 4.41 -14.96 -7.69
C ASN A 62 4.47 -16.50 -7.84
N GLY A 63 3.37 -17.12 -8.28
CA GLY A 63 3.26 -18.57 -8.47
C GLY A 63 2.87 -19.36 -7.20
N ILE A 64 2.76 -18.70 -6.05
CA ILE A 64 2.40 -19.35 -4.80
C ILE A 64 0.89 -19.31 -4.61
N LYS A 65 0.29 -20.48 -4.40
CA LYS A 65 -1.15 -20.64 -4.17
C LYS A 65 -1.57 -20.40 -2.72
N ALA A 66 -0.82 -19.58 -1.97
CA ALA A 66 -1.20 -19.22 -0.62
C ALA A 66 -2.31 -18.16 -0.63
N THR A 67 -3.39 -18.43 0.06
CA THR A 67 -4.60 -17.60 0.10
C THR A 67 -4.55 -16.48 1.14
N HIS A 68 -3.37 -16.18 1.72
CA HIS A 68 -3.30 -15.24 2.83
C HIS A 68 -2.79 -13.86 2.38
N TYR A 69 -3.69 -12.87 2.46
CA TYR A 69 -3.49 -11.43 2.51
C TYR A 69 -3.02 -10.72 1.24
N SER A 70 -1.99 -11.15 0.56
CA SER A 70 -1.44 -10.41 -0.58
C SER A 70 -1.64 -11.18 -1.89
N PRO A 71 -1.90 -10.48 -2.99
CA PRO A 71 -1.98 -9.03 -3.17
C PRO A 71 -3.34 -8.41 -2.81
N ALA A 72 -4.32 -9.21 -2.36
CA ALA A 72 -5.69 -8.73 -2.10
C ALA A 72 -5.79 -7.66 -1.01
N ALA A 73 -4.94 -7.72 0.01
CA ALA A 73 -4.94 -6.77 1.13
C ALA A 73 -3.98 -5.59 0.95
N VAL A 74 -3.21 -5.54 -0.13
CA VAL A 74 -2.25 -4.45 -0.40
C VAL A 74 -2.89 -3.39 -1.27
N TRP A 75 -2.74 -2.13 -0.89
CA TRP A 75 -3.02 -1.02 -1.79
C TRP A 75 -1.78 -0.80 -2.67
N PRO A 76 -1.81 -1.24 -3.93
CA PRO A 76 -0.65 -1.08 -4.79
C PRO A 76 -0.36 0.40 -5.04
N VAL A 77 0.90 0.74 -5.20
CA VAL A 77 1.36 2.08 -5.57
C VAL A 77 2.17 2.03 -6.85
N SER A 78 2.23 3.11 -7.59
CA SER A 78 2.98 3.15 -8.87
C SER A 78 3.86 4.36 -8.99
N SER A 79 5.04 4.16 -9.57
CA SER A 79 5.96 5.21 -9.96
C SER A 79 6.99 4.69 -10.98
N HIS A 80 7.52 5.59 -11.79
CA HIS A 80 8.59 5.29 -12.75
C HIS A 80 8.34 4.03 -13.60
N GLY A 81 7.11 3.89 -14.13
CA GLY A 81 6.72 2.74 -14.97
C GLY A 81 6.62 1.41 -14.23
N LYS A 82 6.56 1.43 -12.91
CA LYS A 82 6.46 0.25 -12.03
C LYS A 82 5.22 0.29 -11.16
N VAL A 83 4.71 -0.88 -10.82
CA VAL A 83 3.76 -1.11 -9.73
C VAL A 83 4.50 -1.81 -8.61
N PHE A 84 4.30 -1.34 -7.38
CA PHE A 84 4.86 -1.95 -6.18
C PHE A 84 3.75 -2.61 -5.38
N VAL A 85 4.01 -3.81 -4.93
CA VAL A 85 3.06 -4.65 -4.18
C VAL A 85 3.83 -5.54 -3.20
N VAL A 86 3.18 -5.97 -2.14
CA VAL A 86 3.69 -7.03 -1.28
C VAL A 86 3.04 -8.34 -1.70
N ASP A 87 3.83 -9.35 -1.96
CA ASP A 87 3.34 -10.67 -2.36
C ASP A 87 3.01 -11.58 -1.15
N PRO A 88 2.37 -12.74 -1.37
CA PRO A 88 2.01 -13.66 -0.28
C PRO A 88 3.16 -14.14 0.59
N GLU A 89 4.39 -14.09 0.09
CA GLU A 89 5.59 -14.45 0.86
C GLU A 89 6.22 -13.28 1.63
N ARG A 90 5.53 -12.16 1.75
CA ARG A 90 6.04 -10.95 2.41
C ARG A 90 7.23 -10.30 1.71
N ALA A 91 7.32 -10.50 0.40
CA ALA A 91 8.34 -9.85 -0.40
C ALA A 91 7.80 -8.53 -0.98
N MET A 92 8.60 -7.47 -0.87
CA MET A 92 8.39 -6.28 -1.67
C MET A 92 8.71 -6.61 -3.13
N THR A 93 7.76 -6.35 -4.01
CA THR A 93 7.84 -6.71 -5.42
C THR A 93 7.59 -5.50 -6.30
N ALA A 94 8.48 -5.25 -7.26
CA ALA A 94 8.27 -4.28 -8.33
C ALA A 94 7.93 -5.02 -9.62
N ILE A 95 6.85 -4.57 -10.26
CA ILE A 95 6.30 -5.15 -11.49
C ILE A 95 6.30 -4.06 -12.55
N ASN A 96 6.70 -4.41 -13.76
CA ASN A 96 6.61 -3.50 -14.89
C ASN A 96 5.13 -3.16 -15.18
N LEU A 97 4.81 -1.88 -15.17
CA LEU A 97 3.43 -1.38 -15.31
C LEU A 97 2.81 -1.74 -16.67
N GLU A 98 3.60 -1.82 -17.74
CA GLU A 98 3.10 -2.10 -19.08
C GLU A 98 2.92 -3.60 -19.32
N THR A 99 3.87 -4.41 -18.85
CA THR A 99 3.93 -5.84 -19.21
C THR A 99 3.44 -6.80 -18.14
N GLY A 100 3.28 -6.34 -16.89
CA GLY A 100 2.97 -7.19 -15.74
C GLY A 100 4.11 -8.14 -15.33
N LYS A 101 5.32 -7.97 -15.85
CA LYS A 101 6.48 -8.81 -15.51
C LYS A 101 7.18 -8.30 -14.26
N THR A 102 7.62 -9.22 -13.39
CA THR A 102 8.45 -8.89 -12.24
C THR A 102 9.76 -8.26 -12.69
N ILE A 103 10.08 -7.09 -12.16
CA ILE A 103 11.37 -6.40 -12.35
C ILE A 103 12.35 -6.86 -11.29
N TRP A 104 11.94 -6.77 -10.02
CA TRP A 104 12.69 -7.30 -8.89
C TRP A 104 11.75 -7.69 -7.75
N ARG A 105 12.26 -8.51 -6.86
CA ARG A 105 11.58 -9.02 -5.67
C ARG A 105 12.58 -9.21 -4.55
N THR A 106 12.22 -8.82 -3.32
CA THR A 106 13.11 -8.94 -2.16
C THR A 106 12.33 -9.35 -0.91
N LYS A 107 12.93 -10.25 -0.13
CA LYS A 107 12.47 -10.66 1.20
C LYS A 107 13.38 -10.14 2.32
N GLN A 108 14.32 -9.25 2.00
CA GLN A 108 15.32 -8.79 2.97
C GLN A 108 14.68 -8.29 4.28
N SER A 109 13.54 -7.61 4.20
CA SER A 109 12.89 -7.00 5.35
C SER A 109 11.50 -7.56 5.67
N MET A 110 11.06 -8.64 5.05
CA MET A 110 9.76 -9.29 5.28
C MET A 110 8.62 -8.28 5.55
N VAL A 111 8.23 -7.57 4.52
CA VAL A 111 7.29 -6.45 4.63
C VAL A 111 5.84 -6.87 4.80
N ARG A 112 5.03 -5.97 5.36
CA ARG A 112 3.58 -6.09 5.48
C ARG A 112 2.88 -5.41 4.32
N GLU A 113 1.57 -5.61 4.24
CA GLU A 113 0.67 -5.04 3.24
C GLU A 113 0.57 -3.51 3.30
N SER A 114 1.05 -2.91 4.38
CA SER A 114 1.02 -1.45 4.61
C SER A 114 2.17 -0.78 3.90
N ILE A 115 1.99 -0.43 2.65
CA ILE A 115 2.97 0.30 1.85
C ILE A 115 2.49 1.72 1.57
N GLY A 116 3.41 2.59 1.22
CA GLY A 116 3.15 3.97 0.83
C GLY A 116 4.18 4.44 -0.18
N ILE A 117 3.96 5.62 -0.74
CA ILE A 117 4.83 6.22 -1.73
C ILE A 117 5.12 7.68 -1.36
N SER A 118 6.33 8.16 -1.66
CA SER A 118 6.69 9.56 -1.49
C SER A 118 5.98 10.47 -2.49
N GLY A 119 5.80 11.73 -2.10
CA GLY A 119 5.16 12.74 -2.93
C GLY A 119 5.87 12.97 -4.28
N ASP A 120 7.19 12.77 -4.32
CA ASP A 120 8.00 12.82 -5.55
C ASP A 120 8.04 11.50 -6.34
N GLY A 121 7.44 10.44 -5.79
CA GLY A 121 7.42 9.11 -6.40
C GLY A 121 8.75 8.34 -6.34
N ASN A 122 9.77 8.85 -5.67
CA ASN A 122 11.11 8.26 -5.69
C ASN A 122 11.35 7.20 -4.62
N ARG A 123 10.48 7.15 -3.59
CA ARG A 123 10.61 6.26 -2.43
C ARG A 123 9.33 5.49 -2.18
N ILE A 124 9.48 4.22 -1.84
CA ILE A 124 8.40 3.32 -1.42
C ILE A 124 8.65 2.96 0.03
N TYR A 125 7.66 3.17 0.87
CA TYR A 125 7.71 2.86 2.30
C TYR A 125 6.93 1.59 2.59
N ALA A 126 7.41 0.76 3.52
CA ALA A 126 6.67 -0.42 3.98
C ALA A 126 6.91 -0.66 5.48
N LYS A 127 5.86 -1.06 6.20
CA LYS A 127 6.03 -1.65 7.53
C LYS A 127 6.55 -3.07 7.38
N THR A 128 7.45 -3.47 8.28
CA THR A 128 7.89 -4.87 8.37
C THR A 128 6.96 -5.68 9.27
N MET A 129 7.23 -6.98 9.38
CA MET A 129 6.53 -7.88 10.31
C MET A 129 6.73 -7.47 11.77
N GLN A 130 7.86 -6.84 12.10
CA GLN A 130 8.22 -6.46 13.46
C GLN A 130 8.97 -5.11 13.46
N ASP A 131 8.54 -4.23 14.34
CA ASP A 131 9.26 -3.06 14.82
C ASP A 131 9.65 -1.99 13.81
N SER A 132 9.76 -2.28 12.52
CA SER A 132 10.46 -1.38 11.60
C SER A 132 9.62 -0.90 10.43
N VAL A 133 10.01 0.25 9.90
CA VAL A 133 9.62 0.76 8.59
C VAL A 133 10.85 0.76 7.71
N VAL A 134 10.70 0.30 6.48
CA VAL A 134 11.76 0.31 5.47
C VAL A 134 11.39 1.19 4.30
N CYS A 135 12.39 1.80 3.70
CA CYS A 135 12.26 2.64 2.51
C CYS A 135 13.06 2.03 1.36
N TYR A 136 12.40 1.84 0.24
CA TYR A 136 13.03 1.38 -0.99
C TYR A 136 13.07 2.49 -2.04
N SER A 137 14.11 2.47 -2.89
CA SER A 137 14.17 3.33 -4.06
C SER A 137 13.22 2.84 -5.15
N ALA A 138 12.36 3.71 -5.65
CA ALA A 138 11.53 3.46 -6.82
C ALA A 138 12.29 3.62 -8.15
N LEU A 139 13.49 4.21 -8.12
CA LEU A 139 14.28 4.56 -9.30
C LEU A 139 15.05 3.38 -9.90
N VAL A 140 15.35 2.35 -9.11
CA VAL A 140 16.21 1.24 -9.56
C VAL A 140 15.47 0.28 -10.50
N GLU A 141 16.21 -0.23 -11.51
CA GLU A 141 15.64 -1.01 -12.60
C GLU A 141 15.84 -2.53 -12.46
N ASN A 142 16.90 -2.99 -11.80
CA ASN A 142 17.29 -4.40 -11.88
C ASN A 142 17.26 -5.15 -10.55
N LYS A 143 17.29 -4.44 -9.43
CA LYS A 143 17.26 -5.02 -8.08
C LYS A 143 16.67 -4.05 -7.09
N SER A 144 16.17 -4.56 -5.97
CA SER A 144 15.74 -3.70 -4.86
C SER A 144 16.92 -2.93 -4.28
N LYS A 145 16.67 -1.69 -3.89
CA LYS A 145 17.62 -0.88 -3.13
C LYS A 145 16.90 -0.31 -1.92
N GLU A 146 17.22 -0.83 -0.75
CA GLU A 146 16.81 -0.25 0.52
C GLU A 146 17.63 1.04 0.75
N ILE A 147 16.96 2.13 1.04
CA ILE A 147 17.57 3.44 1.33
C ILE A 147 17.85 3.54 2.82
N TRP A 148 16.86 3.19 3.63
CA TRP A 148 16.96 3.15 5.07
C TRP A 148 15.97 2.14 5.67
N ALA A 149 16.28 1.67 6.88
CA ALA A 149 15.37 0.96 7.75
C ALA A 149 15.36 1.63 9.13
N ALA A 150 14.17 1.86 9.67
CA ALA A 150 13.98 2.57 10.93
C ALA A 150 13.25 1.69 11.93
N ASN A 151 13.85 1.41 13.09
CA ASN A 151 13.18 0.74 14.18
C ASN A 151 12.26 1.73 14.90
N VAL A 152 10.96 1.47 14.86
CA VAL A 152 9.91 2.26 15.53
C VAL A 152 9.49 1.61 16.86
N ALA A 153 9.89 0.37 17.09
CA ALA A 153 9.58 -0.41 18.29
C ALA A 153 8.06 -0.58 18.52
N PHE A 154 7.31 -0.95 17.48
CA PHE A 154 5.87 -1.17 17.58
C PHE A 154 5.48 -2.64 17.82
N GLY A 155 6.44 -3.55 17.84
CA GLY A 155 6.24 -4.98 18.01
C GLY A 155 5.74 -5.68 16.74
N TYR A 156 5.12 -6.83 16.92
CA TYR A 156 4.49 -7.55 15.82
C TYR A 156 3.28 -6.79 15.28
N GLU A 157 3.31 -6.48 14.00
CA GLU A 157 2.32 -5.64 13.34
C GLU A 157 1.61 -6.39 12.19
N HIS A 158 0.31 -6.18 12.04
CA HIS A 158 -0.49 -6.68 10.93
C HIS A 158 -1.57 -5.68 10.47
N ASN A 159 -1.47 -4.43 10.90
CA ASN A 159 -2.38 -3.38 10.49
C ASN A 159 -2.16 -3.04 9.01
N PRO A 160 -3.19 -3.15 8.14
CA PRO A 160 -3.08 -2.81 6.72
C PRO A 160 -3.08 -1.31 6.44
N SER A 161 -3.20 -0.43 7.46
CA SER A 161 -3.22 1.01 7.21
C SER A 161 -1.93 1.47 6.52
N MET A 162 -2.11 2.27 5.49
CA MET A 162 -1.03 2.72 4.61
C MET A 162 -0.09 3.70 5.31
N LEU A 163 1.17 3.70 4.89
CA LEU A 163 2.10 4.77 5.21
C LEU A 163 1.84 5.96 4.28
N VAL A 164 1.77 7.15 4.84
CA VAL A 164 1.46 8.39 4.09
C VAL A 164 2.57 9.40 4.28
N GLU A 165 3.12 9.92 3.20
CA GLU A 165 4.08 11.02 3.26
C GLU A 165 3.39 12.37 3.02
N ASN A 166 3.74 13.34 3.83
CA ASN A 166 3.40 14.75 3.62
C ASN A 166 4.56 15.64 4.06
N SER A 167 5.00 16.52 3.18
CA SER A 167 6.03 17.55 3.47
C SER A 167 7.33 16.96 4.05
N GLY A 168 7.79 15.82 3.54
CA GLY A 168 9.02 15.16 3.97
C GLY A 168 8.89 14.37 5.28
N ILE A 169 7.68 14.13 5.75
CA ILE A 169 7.40 13.33 6.95
C ILE A 169 6.54 12.13 6.55
N VAL A 170 6.98 10.92 6.92
CA VAL A 170 6.22 9.68 6.73
C VAL A 170 5.44 9.39 8.01
N PHE A 171 4.13 9.30 7.89
CA PHE A 171 3.23 8.95 8.98
C PHE A 171 2.79 7.51 8.86
N GLY A 172 2.70 6.83 9.97
CA GLY A 172 2.20 5.47 10.05
C GLY A 172 1.47 5.20 11.35
N SER A 173 0.75 4.08 11.37
CA SER A 173 -0.02 3.68 12.54
C SER A 173 -0.01 2.18 12.76
N THR A 174 -0.49 1.74 13.91
CA THR A 174 -0.46 0.36 14.34
C THR A 174 -1.83 -0.16 14.79
N LYS A 175 -1.91 -1.48 14.90
CA LYS A 175 -3.09 -2.18 15.45
C LYS A 175 -3.40 -1.83 16.91
N ASN A 176 -2.41 -1.33 17.64
CA ASN A 176 -2.53 -1.04 19.07
C ASN A 176 -2.65 0.45 19.37
N GLY A 177 -3.04 1.28 18.41
CA GLY A 177 -3.28 2.71 18.64
C GLY A 177 -2.04 3.60 18.70
N LEU A 178 -0.88 3.12 18.26
CA LEU A 178 0.31 3.96 18.11
C LEU A 178 0.26 4.66 16.75
N ILE A 179 0.50 5.96 16.72
CA ILE A 179 0.76 6.76 15.53
C ILE A 179 2.19 7.28 15.63
N PHE A 180 2.92 7.26 14.53
CA PHE A 180 4.32 7.68 14.50
C PHE A 180 4.64 8.50 13.25
N ALA A 181 5.69 9.28 13.35
CA ALA A 181 6.24 10.06 12.25
C ALA A 181 7.75 9.85 12.11
N LEU A 182 8.18 9.71 10.86
CA LEU A 182 9.57 9.52 10.48
C LEU A 182 9.99 10.62 9.50
N ASP A 183 11.24 11.02 9.56
CA ASP A 183 11.86 11.81 8.49
C ASP A 183 11.95 10.98 7.22
N ALA A 184 11.41 11.48 6.11
CA ALA A 184 11.28 10.74 4.86
C ALA A 184 12.62 10.43 4.18
N LEU A 185 13.67 11.21 4.44
CA LEU A 185 14.98 11.04 3.82
C LEU A 185 15.87 10.07 4.62
N THR A 186 15.79 10.14 5.95
CA THR A 186 16.72 9.43 6.82
C THR A 186 16.11 8.27 7.59
N GLY A 187 14.78 8.20 7.68
CA GLY A 187 14.06 7.25 8.52
C GLY A 187 14.10 7.58 10.02
N LYS A 188 14.70 8.72 10.42
CA LYS A 188 14.76 9.10 11.82
C LYS A 188 13.35 9.23 12.42
N VAL A 189 13.10 8.57 13.55
CA VAL A 189 11.85 8.72 14.30
C VAL A 189 11.78 10.16 14.83
N LEU A 190 10.77 10.90 14.40
CA LEU A 190 10.54 12.29 14.84
C LEU A 190 9.70 12.31 16.12
N TRP A 191 8.62 11.54 16.14
CA TRP A 191 7.77 11.38 17.31
C TRP A 191 6.93 10.11 17.23
N LYS A 192 6.39 9.71 18.37
CA LYS A 192 5.41 8.65 18.55
C LYS A 192 4.34 9.10 19.52
N HIS A 193 3.09 8.83 19.22
CA HIS A 193 1.96 9.15 20.09
C HIS A 193 0.98 7.99 20.16
N LYS A 194 0.59 7.61 21.36
CA LYS A 194 -0.39 6.56 21.59
C LYS A 194 -1.75 7.17 21.87
N VAL A 195 -2.70 6.96 20.97
CA VAL A 195 -4.06 7.52 21.07
C VAL A 195 -5.04 6.60 21.79
N GLY A 196 -4.72 5.32 21.91
CA GLY A 196 -5.59 4.31 22.54
C GLY A 196 -5.00 2.92 22.42
N ASN A 197 -5.85 1.90 22.51
CA ASN A 197 -5.45 0.50 22.34
C ASN A 197 -6.15 -0.17 21.14
N SER A 198 -6.85 0.61 20.33
CA SER A 198 -7.57 0.13 19.16
C SER A 198 -6.75 0.28 17.89
N LEU A 199 -7.05 -0.55 16.90
CA LEU A 199 -6.48 -0.46 15.57
C LEU A 199 -6.78 0.91 14.94
N ILE A 200 -5.76 1.56 14.40
CA ILE A 200 -5.92 2.81 13.65
C ILE A 200 -6.16 2.48 12.18
N ASN A 201 -7.34 2.82 11.69
CA ASN A 201 -7.74 2.55 10.30
C ASN A 201 -7.08 3.50 9.31
N THR A 202 -7.02 4.79 9.67
CA THR A 202 -6.56 5.84 8.77
C THR A 202 -5.70 6.84 9.51
N VAL A 203 -4.65 7.27 8.87
CA VAL A 203 -3.84 8.43 9.25
C VAL A 203 -3.83 9.38 8.06
N LEU A 204 -4.35 10.59 8.24
CA LEU A 204 -4.43 11.62 7.20
C LEU A 204 -3.70 12.88 7.64
N PRO A 205 -2.48 13.13 7.16
CA PRO A 205 -1.80 14.39 7.40
C PRO A 205 -2.57 15.53 6.72
N ILE A 206 -2.97 16.55 7.50
CA ILE A 206 -3.60 17.77 6.98
C ILE A 206 -2.54 18.80 6.68
N GLU A 207 -1.60 18.95 7.61
CA GLU A 207 -0.49 19.87 7.54
C GLU A 207 0.78 19.19 8.07
N LYS A 208 1.91 19.87 7.99
CA LYS A 208 3.19 19.35 8.46
C LYS A 208 3.16 18.84 9.90
N LYS A 209 2.34 19.46 10.77
CA LYS A 209 2.25 19.13 12.19
C LYS A 209 0.90 18.55 12.63
N ARG A 210 -0.12 18.52 11.78
CA ARG A 210 -1.46 18.06 12.15
C ARG A 210 -1.86 16.81 11.38
N VAL A 211 -2.29 15.80 12.13
CA VAL A 211 -2.67 14.48 11.60
C VAL A 211 -4.05 14.12 12.14
N LEU A 212 -5.01 13.91 11.25
CA LEU A 212 -6.27 13.25 11.58
C LEU A 212 -6.08 11.74 11.62
N PHE A 213 -6.79 11.08 12.54
CA PHE A 213 -6.85 9.63 12.58
C PHE A 213 -8.28 9.14 12.82
N THR A 214 -8.53 7.89 12.40
CA THR A 214 -9.72 7.13 12.76
C THR A 214 -9.32 5.77 13.32
N ALA A 215 -9.97 5.34 14.39
CA ALA A 215 -9.73 4.05 15.03
C ALA A 215 -10.90 3.08 14.83
N ALA A 216 -10.65 1.79 14.91
CA ALA A 216 -11.69 0.76 14.83
C ALA A 216 -12.67 0.79 16.01
N SER A 217 -12.33 1.45 17.11
CA SER A 217 -13.26 1.77 18.23
C SER A 217 -14.33 2.80 17.87
N GLY A 218 -14.29 3.42 16.69
CA GLY A 218 -15.14 4.54 16.28
C GLY A 218 -14.60 5.91 16.68
N GLU A 219 -13.45 5.95 17.36
CA GLU A 219 -12.79 7.20 17.73
C GLU A 219 -12.20 7.90 16.50
N THR A 220 -12.39 9.20 16.44
CA THR A 220 -11.78 10.10 15.45
C THR A 220 -11.17 11.26 16.18
N GLY A 221 -9.93 11.57 15.87
CA GLY A 221 -9.21 12.65 16.54
C GLY A 221 -8.17 13.31 15.66
N MET A 222 -7.59 14.38 16.19
CA MET A 222 -6.49 15.11 15.58
C MET A 222 -5.32 15.18 16.56
N ILE A 223 -4.14 14.87 16.06
CA ILE A 223 -2.88 15.05 16.79
C ILE A 223 -2.19 16.28 16.23
N GLU A 224 -1.75 17.15 17.10
CA GLU A 224 -0.78 18.19 16.78
C GLU A 224 0.60 17.73 17.25
N ALA A 225 1.51 17.56 16.28
CA ALA A 225 2.87 17.12 16.56
C ALA A 225 3.68 18.23 17.23
N PRO A 226 4.59 17.89 18.12
CA PRO A 226 5.46 18.87 18.80
C PRO A 226 6.36 19.65 17.85
#